data_6751dc9ce9ef88c17eeddf770aaf023b
#
_entry.id   6751dc9ce9ef88c17eeddf770aaf023b
#
_cell.length_a   1.000
_cell.length_b   1.000
_cell.length_c   1.000
_cell.angle_alpha   90.00
_cell.angle_beta   90.00
_cell.angle_gamma   90.00
#
_symmetry.space_group_name_H-M   'P 1'
#
loop_
_entity.id
_entity.type
_entity.pdbx_description
1 polymer ?
#
loop_
_entity_poly.entity_id
_entity_poly.type
_entity_poly.pdbx_seq_one_letter_code
_entity_poly.pdbx_strand_id
1 'polypeptide(L)'
;MEPVKNRSIKGGEFIIRETACEDVFIPEEFDEEQLMIKKTCEDFLQAEVFPNLDRIDNQEEGLMESLMDKAGELGLLAVSIPEEYGGFGKNFNTSMLVADCVGPGCSFAVALSAHTGIGTLPILYYGTKEQKDKYIPKLASGEWKASYCLTEPNSGSDANSGRTKAVLNPEGTHYLITGQKMWITNGGFADIFIVFAKIDDDKNLTAFIVEKTFGGISMNPEEHKLGIKGSSTRQVFFNDCPVPVENMLSERENGFKIAVNILNIGRIKLGVAAIGSSRKVLDQAINYSNERVQFGLPISKFGAIRYKLAEMATRNFALESAAYRAGQNIDDAYDALVAEGMDPSKAKLKSTEQFAVECAILKVWGSEMLDYVVDEGLQVYGGMGYSAEAPMERAYRDSRINRIFEGTNEINRMLILDMLLKRAMKGELDLMTPAQAVAGELMSIPDFGEEDASLFAAEKKVLQNLKKAGLMIAGAAVQKLMMTLSKEQEILMNIADIIGYVYVAESTILRVEKLVKMRGEEACSGQLDMMRIYLYQAVDKVAIAGKEALYSFAEGDELRMMLVGLRRFTKMEPLNIKNCRQNVAKQLIEANKYCY
;
A
#
# COMPACT_ATOMS: atom_id res chain seq x y z
N MET A 1 22.14 -19.69 -20.02
CA MET A 1 21.05 -20.33 -19.24
C MET A 1 20.84 -19.44 -18.04
N GLU A 2 19.73 -18.71 -18.01
CA GLU A 2 19.34 -17.99 -16.78
C GLU A 2 19.12 -19.02 -15.68
N PRO A 3 19.56 -18.75 -14.44
CA PRO A 3 19.29 -19.65 -13.33
C PRO A 3 17.79 -19.76 -13.16
N VAL A 4 17.28 -20.99 -13.18
CA VAL A 4 15.87 -21.27 -12.85
C VAL A 4 15.61 -20.68 -11.47
N LYS A 5 14.82 -19.57 -11.39
CA LYS A 5 14.38 -19.00 -10.12
C LYS A 5 13.78 -20.13 -9.28
N ASN A 6 14.34 -20.35 -8.12
CA ASN A 6 13.78 -21.27 -7.14
C ASN A 6 12.33 -20.85 -6.89
N ARG A 7 11.38 -21.79 -7.09
CA ARG A 7 9.93 -21.69 -6.89
C ARG A 7 9.44 -20.35 -6.34
N SER A 8 8.63 -19.62 -7.11
CA SER A 8 8.04 -18.34 -6.70
C SER A 8 7.43 -18.43 -5.30
N ILE A 9 7.69 -17.44 -4.45
CA ILE A 9 7.11 -17.34 -3.11
C ILE A 9 5.60 -17.13 -3.24
N LYS A 10 4.82 -17.74 -2.35
CA LYS A 10 3.37 -17.48 -2.25
C LYS A 10 3.12 -16.36 -1.24
N GLY A 11 2.06 -15.57 -1.44
CA GLY A 11 1.69 -14.53 -0.48
C GLY A 11 1.49 -15.09 0.93
N GLY A 12 2.02 -14.40 1.94
CA GLY A 12 2.05 -14.85 3.33
C GLY A 12 3.09 -15.93 3.65
N GLU A 13 3.73 -16.55 2.65
CA GLU A 13 4.72 -17.62 2.86
C GLU A 13 6.00 -17.12 3.53
N PHE A 14 6.27 -15.82 3.48
CA PHE A 14 7.43 -15.19 4.10
C PHE A 14 7.55 -15.45 5.61
N ILE A 15 6.43 -15.74 6.29
CA ILE A 15 6.44 -16.00 7.74
C ILE A 15 6.99 -17.40 8.08
N ILE A 16 6.97 -18.33 7.14
CA ILE A 16 7.39 -19.72 7.32
C ILE A 16 8.54 -20.14 6.41
N ARG A 17 8.91 -19.31 5.45
CA ARG A 17 9.95 -19.62 4.46
C ARG A 17 11.11 -18.63 4.60
N GLU A 18 12.31 -19.11 4.35
CA GLU A 18 13.48 -18.28 4.11
C GLU A 18 13.52 -17.86 2.65
N THR A 19 13.86 -16.60 2.41
CA THR A 19 14.04 -16.03 1.07
C THR A 19 15.49 -15.64 0.90
N ALA A 20 16.09 -15.97 -0.24
CA ALA A 20 17.43 -15.52 -0.59
C ALA A 20 17.38 -14.06 -1.11
N CYS A 21 18.42 -13.29 -0.86
CA CYS A 21 18.45 -11.89 -1.32
C CYS A 21 18.49 -11.77 -2.85
N GLU A 22 18.98 -12.79 -3.54
CA GLU A 22 18.99 -12.88 -5.01
C GLU A 22 17.58 -12.99 -5.60
N ASP A 23 16.63 -13.56 -4.86
CA ASP A 23 15.25 -13.80 -5.30
C ASP A 23 14.35 -12.57 -5.11
N VAL A 24 14.83 -11.47 -4.52
CA VAL A 24 14.04 -10.25 -4.33
C VAL A 24 14.45 -9.17 -5.33
N PHE A 25 13.45 -8.47 -5.86
CA PHE A 25 13.69 -7.25 -6.64
C PHE A 25 13.92 -6.07 -5.69
N ILE A 26 14.85 -5.21 -6.04
CA ILE A 26 15.18 -3.99 -5.32
C ILE A 26 15.13 -2.77 -6.27
N PRO A 27 14.82 -1.56 -5.78
CA PRO A 27 14.73 -0.37 -6.64
C PRO A 27 15.97 -0.06 -7.46
N GLU A 28 17.12 -0.50 -7.01
CA GLU A 28 18.40 -0.33 -7.70
C GLU A 28 18.54 -1.20 -8.96
N GLU A 29 17.56 -2.05 -9.25
CA GLU A 29 17.48 -2.93 -10.43
C GLU A 29 16.50 -2.40 -11.48
N PHE A 30 15.93 -1.19 -11.32
CA PHE A 30 15.12 -0.59 -12.37
C PHE A 30 15.93 -0.43 -13.66
N ASP A 31 15.34 -0.84 -14.76
CA ASP A 31 15.95 -0.71 -16.09
C ASP A 31 15.88 0.73 -16.64
N GLU A 32 16.53 0.97 -17.77
CA GLU A 32 16.60 2.29 -18.39
C GLU A 32 15.21 2.83 -18.78
N GLU A 33 14.29 1.97 -19.22
CA GLU A 33 12.92 2.36 -19.58
C GLU A 33 12.14 2.81 -18.33
N GLN A 34 12.24 2.04 -17.25
CA GLN A 34 11.61 2.39 -15.97
C GLN A 34 12.15 3.70 -15.41
N LEU A 35 13.46 3.91 -15.50
CA LEU A 35 14.09 5.17 -15.10
C LEU A 35 13.66 6.36 -15.97
N MET A 36 13.41 6.14 -17.26
CA MET A 36 12.87 7.16 -18.15
C MET A 36 11.42 7.51 -17.81
N ILE A 37 10.58 6.51 -17.50
CA ILE A 37 9.21 6.70 -17.02
C ILE A 37 9.21 7.49 -15.70
N LYS A 38 10.09 7.12 -14.76
CA LYS A 38 10.29 7.84 -13.50
C LYS A 38 10.58 9.32 -13.78
N LYS A 39 11.56 9.59 -14.62
CA LYS A 39 11.95 10.95 -14.99
C LYS A 39 10.78 11.73 -15.60
N THR A 40 10.01 11.13 -16.49
CA THR A 40 8.83 11.75 -17.11
C THR A 40 7.80 12.17 -16.05
N CYS A 41 7.52 11.30 -15.08
CA CYS A 41 6.62 11.63 -13.97
C CYS A 41 7.15 12.81 -13.13
N GLU A 42 8.43 12.77 -12.76
CA GLU A 42 9.07 13.82 -11.94
C GLU A 42 9.10 15.16 -12.67
N ASP A 43 9.47 15.17 -13.96
CA ASP A 43 9.48 16.37 -14.79
C ASP A 43 8.06 16.95 -14.95
N PHE A 44 7.05 16.11 -15.15
CA PHE A 44 5.65 16.53 -15.22
C PHE A 44 5.17 17.17 -13.92
N LEU A 45 5.44 16.56 -12.78
CA LEU A 45 5.07 17.16 -11.49
C LEU A 45 5.76 18.50 -11.28
N GLN A 46 7.03 18.58 -11.63
CA GLN A 46 7.82 19.80 -11.45
C GLN A 46 7.34 20.95 -12.35
N ALA A 47 6.95 20.64 -13.59
CA ALA A 47 6.52 21.65 -14.56
C ALA A 47 5.06 22.05 -14.42
N GLU A 48 4.17 21.09 -14.15
CA GLU A 48 2.73 21.29 -14.30
C GLU A 48 1.97 21.27 -12.95
N VAL A 49 2.40 20.45 -11.98
CA VAL A 49 1.63 20.25 -10.75
C VAL A 49 2.12 21.15 -9.62
N PHE A 50 3.41 21.13 -9.29
CA PHE A 50 3.93 21.88 -8.14
C PHE A 50 3.74 23.38 -8.23
N PRO A 51 3.89 24.05 -9.41
CA PRO A 51 3.61 25.47 -9.53
C PRO A 51 2.13 25.86 -9.33
N ASN A 52 1.23 24.88 -9.46
CA ASN A 52 -0.21 25.09 -9.43
C ASN A 52 -0.90 24.56 -8.16
N LEU A 53 -0.17 24.12 -7.12
CA LEU A 53 -0.76 23.48 -5.94
C LEU A 53 -1.84 24.31 -5.25
N ASP A 54 -1.65 25.63 -5.13
CA ASP A 54 -2.64 26.53 -4.52
C ASP A 54 -3.89 26.66 -5.39
N ARG A 55 -3.73 26.75 -6.71
CA ARG A 55 -4.83 26.80 -7.67
C ARG A 55 -5.62 25.48 -7.67
N ILE A 56 -4.90 24.35 -7.57
CA ILE A 56 -5.50 23.01 -7.44
C ILE A 56 -6.31 22.93 -6.15
N ASP A 57 -5.75 23.32 -5.00
CA ASP A 57 -6.44 23.30 -3.70
C ASP A 57 -7.65 24.21 -3.65
N ASN A 58 -7.63 25.32 -4.41
CA ASN A 58 -8.77 26.22 -4.58
C ASN A 58 -9.77 25.72 -5.63
N GLN A 59 -9.56 24.55 -6.21
CA GLN A 59 -10.44 23.92 -7.21
C GLN A 59 -10.71 24.85 -8.41
N GLU A 60 -9.66 25.49 -8.95
CA GLU A 60 -9.79 26.32 -10.15
C GLU A 60 -10.43 25.50 -11.29
N GLU A 61 -11.50 26.06 -11.86
CA GLU A 61 -12.32 25.37 -12.88
C GLU A 61 -11.48 24.92 -14.08
N GLY A 62 -11.62 23.67 -14.49
CA GLY A 62 -10.92 23.07 -15.63
C GLY A 62 -9.45 22.75 -15.41
N LEU A 63 -8.84 23.17 -14.30
CA LEU A 63 -7.41 22.95 -14.06
C LEU A 63 -7.08 21.46 -13.87
N MET A 64 -7.86 20.77 -13.03
CA MET A 64 -7.59 19.34 -12.76
C MET A 64 -7.80 18.51 -14.04
N GLU A 65 -8.85 18.78 -14.80
CA GLU A 65 -9.12 18.14 -16.09
C GLU A 65 -7.95 18.35 -17.06
N SER A 66 -7.47 19.59 -17.19
CA SER A 66 -6.32 19.92 -18.05
C SER A 66 -5.04 19.19 -17.63
N LEU A 67 -4.78 19.04 -16.33
CA LEU A 67 -3.64 18.27 -15.82
C LEU A 67 -3.79 16.77 -16.13
N MET A 68 -5.00 16.24 -16.06
CA MET A 68 -5.30 14.85 -16.44
C MET A 68 -5.13 14.64 -17.94
N ASP A 69 -5.56 15.59 -18.79
CA ASP A 69 -5.36 15.55 -20.24
C ASP A 69 -3.87 15.50 -20.60
N LYS A 70 -3.07 16.40 -20.02
CA LYS A 70 -1.61 16.43 -20.20
C LYS A 70 -0.93 15.14 -19.73
N ALA A 71 -1.39 14.57 -18.61
CA ALA A 71 -0.90 13.27 -18.15
C ALA A 71 -1.25 12.15 -19.14
N GLY A 72 -2.42 12.21 -19.78
CA GLY A 72 -2.83 11.32 -20.85
C GLY A 72 -1.95 11.45 -22.09
N GLU A 73 -1.66 12.66 -22.54
CA GLU A 73 -0.75 12.95 -23.67
C GLU A 73 0.66 12.38 -23.44
N LEU A 74 1.13 12.38 -22.19
CA LEU A 74 2.40 11.77 -21.80
C LEU A 74 2.31 10.24 -21.56
N GLY A 75 1.11 9.65 -21.71
CA GLY A 75 0.87 8.23 -21.52
C GLY A 75 0.85 7.77 -20.06
N LEU A 76 0.87 8.69 -19.08
CA LEU A 76 0.89 8.34 -17.65
C LEU A 76 -0.41 7.65 -17.18
N LEU A 77 -1.51 7.81 -17.92
CA LEU A 77 -2.78 7.14 -17.66
C LEU A 77 -2.81 5.71 -18.20
N ALA A 78 -1.90 5.35 -19.10
CA ALA A 78 -1.96 4.14 -19.91
C ALA A 78 -0.85 3.12 -19.62
N VAL A 79 0.00 3.35 -18.61
CA VAL A 79 1.21 2.56 -18.33
C VAL A 79 0.95 1.06 -18.25
N SER A 80 -0.07 0.63 -17.53
CA SER A 80 -0.42 -0.79 -17.35
C SER A 80 -1.54 -1.30 -18.27
N ILE A 81 -2.06 -0.44 -19.14
CA ILE A 81 -3.09 -0.81 -20.11
C ILE A 81 -2.43 -1.55 -21.27
N PRO A 82 -2.98 -2.68 -21.75
CA PRO A 82 -2.45 -3.40 -22.89
C PRO A 82 -2.34 -2.55 -24.16
N GLU A 83 -1.35 -2.87 -25.02
CA GLU A 83 -1.11 -2.16 -26.28
C GLU A 83 -2.32 -2.18 -27.23
N GLU A 84 -3.09 -3.28 -27.24
CA GLU A 84 -4.32 -3.41 -28.04
C GLU A 84 -5.39 -2.35 -27.70
N TYR A 85 -5.32 -1.73 -26.52
CA TYR A 85 -6.19 -0.65 -26.08
C TYR A 85 -5.50 0.71 -26.02
N GLY A 86 -4.32 0.83 -26.64
CA GLY A 86 -3.56 2.08 -26.71
C GLY A 86 -2.66 2.37 -25.49
N GLY A 87 -2.39 1.38 -24.67
CA GLY A 87 -1.47 1.48 -23.54
C GLY A 87 -0.05 0.99 -23.83
N PHE A 88 0.76 0.89 -22.78
CA PHE A 88 2.15 0.43 -22.88
C PHE A 88 2.37 -1.01 -22.36
N GLY A 89 1.36 -1.66 -21.81
CA GLY A 89 1.42 -3.04 -21.34
C GLY A 89 2.48 -3.32 -20.27
N LYS A 90 2.90 -2.29 -19.50
CA LYS A 90 3.98 -2.45 -18.53
C LYS A 90 3.56 -3.31 -17.34
N ASN A 91 4.57 -3.95 -16.73
CA ASN A 91 4.39 -4.83 -15.58
C ASN A 91 3.89 -4.07 -14.34
N PHE A 92 3.57 -4.83 -13.30
CA PHE A 92 3.00 -4.27 -12.07
C PHE A 92 3.99 -3.37 -11.34
N ASN A 93 5.27 -3.77 -11.29
CA ASN A 93 6.33 -2.98 -10.65
C ASN A 93 6.52 -1.62 -11.32
N THR A 94 6.44 -1.53 -12.65
CA THR A 94 6.48 -0.25 -13.37
C THR A 94 5.26 0.62 -13.03
N SER A 95 4.08 0.03 -12.92
CA SER A 95 2.88 0.79 -12.51
C SER A 95 2.96 1.28 -11.05
N MET A 96 3.67 0.55 -10.19
CA MET A 96 3.97 1.00 -8.82
C MET A 96 4.97 2.15 -8.82
N LEU A 97 6.00 2.09 -9.67
CA LEU A 97 6.96 3.18 -9.83
C LEU A 97 6.27 4.49 -10.24
N VAL A 98 5.29 4.43 -11.15
CA VAL A 98 4.47 5.61 -11.48
C VAL A 98 3.70 6.13 -10.25
N ALA A 99 3.08 5.24 -9.47
CA ALA A 99 2.37 5.64 -8.24
C ALA A 99 3.30 6.29 -7.21
N ASP A 100 4.52 5.76 -7.05
CA ASP A 100 5.59 6.34 -6.23
C ASP A 100 5.95 7.77 -6.68
N CYS A 101 6.29 7.91 -7.96
CA CYS A 101 6.72 9.19 -8.53
C CYS A 101 5.62 10.25 -8.51
N VAL A 102 4.36 9.87 -8.72
CA VAL A 102 3.21 10.79 -8.74
C VAL A 102 2.71 11.12 -7.33
N GLY A 103 2.99 10.27 -6.34
CA GLY A 103 2.55 10.46 -4.95
C GLY A 103 2.73 11.88 -4.38
N PRO A 104 3.88 12.57 -4.60
CA PRO A 104 4.10 13.95 -4.18
C PRO A 104 3.13 14.99 -4.78
N GLY A 105 2.36 14.63 -5.80
CA GLY A 105 1.41 15.49 -6.49
C GLY A 105 0.15 15.87 -5.71
N CYS A 106 0.04 15.52 -4.42
CA CYS A 106 -1.06 15.89 -3.54
C CYS A 106 -2.43 15.51 -4.12
N SER A 107 -3.36 16.46 -4.25
CA SER A 107 -4.71 16.25 -4.81
C SER A 107 -4.70 15.70 -6.23
N PHE A 108 -3.72 16.07 -7.08
CA PHE A 108 -3.56 15.52 -8.43
C PHE A 108 -3.25 14.01 -8.39
N ALA A 109 -2.37 13.57 -7.48
CA ALA A 109 -2.05 12.15 -7.33
C ALA A 109 -3.29 11.32 -6.99
N VAL A 110 -4.20 11.86 -6.19
CA VAL A 110 -5.47 11.21 -5.84
C VAL A 110 -6.39 11.10 -7.06
N ALA A 111 -6.52 12.18 -7.84
CA ALA A 111 -7.36 12.20 -9.05
C ALA A 111 -6.85 11.19 -10.10
N LEU A 112 -5.54 11.18 -10.36
CA LEU A 112 -4.90 10.26 -11.28
C LEU A 112 -5.04 8.81 -10.81
N SER A 113 -4.78 8.53 -9.53
CA SER A 113 -4.87 7.18 -8.97
C SER A 113 -6.30 6.63 -8.98
N ALA A 114 -7.30 7.47 -8.71
CA ALA A 114 -8.70 7.07 -8.81
C ALA A 114 -9.09 6.71 -10.24
N HIS A 115 -8.66 7.50 -11.21
CA HIS A 115 -8.90 7.26 -12.62
C HIS A 115 -8.21 5.98 -13.11
N THR A 116 -6.88 5.88 -12.98
CA THR A 116 -6.09 4.77 -13.51
C THR A 116 -6.28 3.46 -12.75
N GLY A 117 -6.66 3.53 -11.49
CA GLY A 117 -6.88 2.40 -10.60
C GLY A 117 -8.35 1.98 -10.55
N ILE A 118 -9.06 2.48 -9.54
CA ILE A 118 -10.41 2.02 -9.22
C ILE A 118 -11.47 2.37 -10.30
N GLY A 119 -11.24 3.38 -11.13
CA GLY A 119 -12.13 3.76 -12.22
C GLY A 119 -11.96 2.91 -13.49
N THR A 120 -10.72 2.65 -13.90
CA THR A 120 -10.40 1.98 -15.17
C THR A 120 -10.26 0.47 -15.04
N LEU A 121 -9.58 -0.02 -14.00
CA LEU A 121 -9.27 -1.45 -13.86
C LEU A 121 -10.49 -2.38 -13.73
N PRO A 122 -11.64 -1.98 -13.16
CA PRO A 122 -12.83 -2.82 -13.20
C PRO A 122 -13.23 -3.19 -14.62
N ILE A 123 -13.25 -2.22 -15.55
CA ILE A 123 -13.57 -2.47 -16.96
C ILE A 123 -12.50 -3.33 -17.61
N LEU A 124 -11.22 -3.00 -17.39
CA LEU A 124 -10.10 -3.72 -17.98
C LEU A 124 -10.09 -5.21 -17.61
N TYR A 125 -10.39 -5.55 -16.37
CA TYR A 125 -10.25 -6.94 -15.89
C TYR A 125 -11.55 -7.74 -15.90
N TYR A 126 -12.71 -7.08 -15.87
CA TYR A 126 -14.02 -7.76 -15.78
C TYR A 126 -14.95 -7.46 -16.94
N GLY A 127 -14.62 -6.48 -17.78
CA GLY A 127 -15.42 -6.11 -18.94
C GLY A 127 -15.40 -7.16 -20.02
N THR A 128 -16.49 -7.21 -20.81
CA THR A 128 -16.52 -7.94 -22.08
C THR A 128 -15.57 -7.28 -23.08
N LYS A 129 -15.31 -7.95 -24.21
CA LYS A 129 -14.46 -7.34 -25.25
C LYS A 129 -15.07 -6.04 -25.77
N GLU A 130 -16.38 -6.01 -25.99
CA GLU A 130 -17.12 -4.84 -26.47
C GLU A 130 -17.03 -3.67 -25.48
N GLN A 131 -17.15 -3.95 -24.18
CA GLN A 131 -16.97 -2.95 -23.13
C GLN A 131 -15.54 -2.40 -23.12
N LYS A 132 -14.54 -3.29 -23.20
CA LYS A 132 -13.13 -2.88 -23.24
C LYS A 132 -12.84 -2.03 -24.48
N ASP A 133 -13.25 -2.48 -25.66
CA ASP A 133 -13.04 -1.77 -26.93
C ASP A 133 -13.69 -0.37 -26.92
N LYS A 134 -14.84 -0.23 -26.26
CA LYS A 134 -15.56 1.05 -26.17
C LYS A 134 -14.92 2.02 -25.18
N TYR A 135 -14.51 1.54 -24.02
CA TYR A 135 -14.18 2.41 -22.88
C TYR A 135 -12.68 2.56 -22.64
N ILE A 136 -11.89 1.49 -22.73
CA ILE A 136 -10.48 1.51 -22.31
C ILE A 136 -9.64 2.48 -23.14
N PRO A 137 -9.73 2.56 -24.49
CA PRO A 137 -8.93 3.52 -25.26
C PRO A 137 -9.15 4.97 -24.84
N LYS A 138 -10.39 5.34 -24.53
CA LYS A 138 -10.75 6.70 -24.10
C LYS A 138 -10.23 7.02 -22.69
N LEU A 139 -10.23 6.01 -21.81
CA LEU A 139 -9.67 6.15 -20.46
C LEU A 139 -8.14 6.18 -20.50
N ALA A 140 -7.52 5.40 -21.38
CA ALA A 140 -6.07 5.36 -21.57
C ALA A 140 -5.52 6.69 -22.09
N SER A 141 -6.21 7.33 -23.04
CA SER A 141 -5.83 8.63 -23.59
C SER A 141 -6.16 9.82 -22.68
N GLY A 142 -7.06 9.63 -21.70
CA GLY A 142 -7.61 10.71 -20.89
C GLY A 142 -8.75 11.48 -21.58
N GLU A 143 -9.20 11.06 -22.78
CA GLU A 143 -10.41 11.64 -23.41
C GLU A 143 -11.62 11.56 -22.48
N TRP A 144 -11.77 10.43 -21.79
CA TRP A 144 -12.76 10.23 -20.73
C TRP A 144 -12.10 9.99 -19.38
N LYS A 145 -12.73 10.49 -18.32
CA LYS A 145 -12.29 10.29 -16.93
C LYS A 145 -13.27 9.38 -16.20
N ALA A 146 -12.75 8.60 -15.26
CA ALA A 146 -13.55 7.63 -14.52
C ALA A 146 -13.59 7.91 -13.02
N SER A 147 -14.74 7.55 -12.43
CA SER A 147 -14.99 7.53 -11.00
C SER A 147 -15.46 6.17 -10.53
N TYR A 148 -15.38 5.95 -9.20
CA TYR A 148 -15.75 4.70 -8.55
C TYR A 148 -16.80 4.94 -7.47
N CYS A 149 -18.00 4.44 -7.66
CA CYS A 149 -19.17 4.73 -6.85
C CYS A 149 -19.57 3.51 -6.00
N LEU A 150 -18.76 3.22 -4.96
CA LEU A 150 -19.03 2.13 -4.00
C LEU A 150 -19.69 2.66 -2.73
N THR A 151 -19.04 3.61 -2.06
CA THR A 151 -19.44 4.10 -0.73
C THR A 151 -20.80 4.80 -0.72
N GLU A 152 -21.60 4.51 0.30
CA GLU A 152 -22.89 5.15 0.56
C GLU A 152 -22.90 5.74 1.99
N PRO A 153 -23.84 6.64 2.34
CA PRO A 153 -23.88 7.26 3.67
C PRO A 153 -23.88 6.26 4.84
N ASN A 154 -24.46 5.08 4.66
CA ASN A 154 -24.54 4.03 5.68
C ASN A 154 -23.72 2.77 5.34
N SER A 155 -22.87 2.82 4.32
CA SER A 155 -22.08 1.68 3.82
C SER A 155 -20.67 2.14 3.45
N GLY A 156 -19.78 2.19 4.44
CA GLY A 156 -18.35 2.47 4.29
C GLY A 156 -17.54 1.17 4.35
N SER A 157 -17.06 0.80 5.53
CA SER A 157 -16.28 -0.45 5.74
C SER A 157 -17.08 -1.71 5.39
N ASP A 158 -18.39 -1.72 5.69
CA ASP A 158 -19.31 -2.77 5.26
C ASP A 158 -19.88 -2.46 3.86
N ALA A 159 -19.02 -2.53 2.85
CA ALA A 159 -19.34 -2.10 1.49
C ALA A 159 -20.49 -2.90 0.85
N ASN A 160 -20.63 -4.21 1.19
CA ASN A 160 -21.71 -5.04 0.63
C ASN A 160 -23.11 -4.72 1.20
N SER A 161 -23.18 -3.90 2.26
CA SER A 161 -24.45 -3.43 2.83
C SER A 161 -25.08 -2.25 2.09
N GLY A 162 -24.50 -1.82 0.96
CA GLY A 162 -25.01 -0.75 0.10
C GLY A 162 -26.48 -0.95 -0.27
N ARG A 163 -27.24 0.16 -0.38
CA ARG A 163 -28.69 0.18 -0.62
C ARG A 163 -29.10 0.72 -1.99
N THR A 164 -28.17 1.21 -2.79
CA THR A 164 -28.43 1.60 -4.17
C THR A 164 -29.02 0.40 -4.92
N LYS A 165 -30.18 0.61 -5.58
CA LYS A 165 -30.92 -0.44 -6.29
C LYS A 165 -30.84 -0.26 -7.79
N ALA A 166 -30.91 -1.38 -8.49
CA ALA A 166 -31.08 -1.45 -9.94
C ALA A 166 -32.29 -2.33 -10.22
N VAL A 167 -33.26 -1.81 -10.96
CA VAL A 167 -34.50 -2.53 -11.34
C VAL A 167 -34.58 -2.61 -12.85
N LEU A 168 -34.78 -3.82 -13.40
CA LEU A 168 -34.92 -4.01 -14.83
C LEU A 168 -36.25 -3.36 -15.31
N ASN A 169 -36.17 -2.54 -16.37
CA ASN A 169 -37.37 -1.93 -16.96
C ASN A 169 -38.28 -3.00 -17.60
N PRO A 170 -39.58 -2.71 -17.82
CA PRO A 170 -40.52 -3.68 -18.37
C PRO A 170 -40.11 -4.26 -19.75
N GLU A 171 -39.37 -3.49 -20.52
CA GLU A 171 -38.88 -3.87 -21.86
C GLU A 171 -37.66 -4.79 -21.81
N GLY A 172 -37.04 -4.94 -20.63
CA GLY A 172 -35.84 -5.77 -20.44
C GLY A 172 -34.56 -5.22 -21.06
N THR A 173 -34.52 -3.92 -21.36
CA THR A 173 -33.42 -3.26 -22.09
C THR A 173 -32.49 -2.43 -21.19
N HIS A 174 -32.99 -1.95 -20.05
CA HIS A 174 -32.26 -1.07 -19.16
C HIS A 174 -32.49 -1.43 -17.69
N TYR A 175 -31.46 -1.31 -16.90
CA TYR A 175 -31.57 -1.22 -15.44
C TYR A 175 -31.80 0.24 -15.03
N LEU A 176 -32.83 0.51 -14.26
CA LEU A 176 -33.07 1.81 -13.63
C LEU A 176 -32.35 1.84 -12.29
N ILE A 177 -31.29 2.63 -12.20
CA ILE A 177 -30.48 2.74 -10.96
C ILE A 177 -30.98 3.90 -10.13
N THR A 178 -31.31 3.63 -8.84
CA THR A 178 -31.75 4.64 -7.88
C THR A 178 -31.00 4.49 -6.58
N GLY A 179 -30.39 5.58 -6.10
CA GLY A 179 -29.61 5.60 -4.86
C GLY A 179 -28.68 6.78 -4.73
N GLN A 180 -27.88 6.76 -3.67
CA GLN A 180 -26.93 7.82 -3.35
C GLN A 180 -25.55 7.23 -3.07
N LYS A 181 -24.52 7.83 -3.69
CA LYS A 181 -23.12 7.52 -3.41
C LYS A 181 -22.44 8.72 -2.76
N MET A 182 -21.42 8.46 -1.95
CA MET A 182 -20.76 9.45 -1.11
C MET A 182 -19.24 9.37 -1.25
N TRP A 183 -18.58 10.49 -1.12
CA TRP A 183 -17.11 10.62 -1.21
C TRP A 183 -16.53 10.20 -2.56
N ILE A 184 -17.23 10.54 -3.66
CA ILE A 184 -16.85 10.09 -4.99
C ILE A 184 -15.77 10.98 -5.58
N THR A 185 -14.54 10.47 -5.60
CA THR A 185 -13.38 11.11 -6.22
C THR A 185 -13.60 11.24 -7.74
N ASN A 186 -13.18 12.36 -8.31
CA ASN A 186 -13.41 12.74 -9.71
C ASN A 186 -14.89 12.95 -10.08
N GLY A 187 -15.80 12.88 -9.11
CA GLY A 187 -17.24 12.95 -9.37
C GLY A 187 -17.67 14.19 -10.16
N GLY A 188 -17.01 15.33 -9.96
CA GLY A 188 -17.34 16.59 -10.63
C GLY A 188 -17.09 16.59 -12.13
N PHE A 189 -16.09 15.85 -12.60
CA PHE A 189 -15.67 15.88 -14.01
C PHE A 189 -15.64 14.49 -14.70
N ALA A 190 -15.94 13.40 -13.98
CA ALA A 190 -15.93 12.07 -14.57
C ALA A 190 -16.99 11.91 -15.69
N ASP A 191 -16.63 11.22 -16.74
CA ASP A 191 -17.51 10.83 -17.86
C ASP A 191 -18.14 9.47 -17.60
N ILE A 192 -17.43 8.61 -16.85
CA ILE A 192 -17.85 7.25 -16.50
C ILE A 192 -17.82 7.06 -14.99
N PHE A 193 -18.84 6.36 -14.48
CA PHE A 193 -18.96 5.94 -13.10
C PHE A 193 -19.05 4.41 -13.05
N ILE A 194 -18.16 3.76 -12.27
CA ILE A 194 -18.32 2.36 -11.90
C ILE A 194 -19.24 2.30 -10.70
N VAL A 195 -20.49 1.93 -10.91
CA VAL A 195 -21.55 1.99 -9.90
C VAL A 195 -21.87 0.59 -9.38
N PHE A 196 -21.90 0.45 -8.06
CA PHE A 196 -22.28 -0.78 -7.38
C PHE A 196 -23.70 -0.65 -6.84
N ALA A 197 -24.58 -1.54 -7.27
CA ALA A 197 -26.00 -1.55 -6.88
C ALA A 197 -26.49 -2.99 -6.68
N LYS A 198 -27.57 -3.18 -5.94
CA LYS A 198 -28.26 -4.47 -5.82
C LYS A 198 -29.39 -4.53 -6.84
N ILE A 199 -29.43 -5.62 -7.60
CA ILE A 199 -30.56 -5.88 -8.49
C ILE A 199 -31.70 -6.44 -7.64
N ASP A 200 -32.86 -5.77 -7.68
CA ASP A 200 -34.01 -6.16 -6.89
C ASP A 200 -33.68 -6.33 -5.39
N ASP A 201 -33.86 -7.55 -4.87
CA ASP A 201 -33.59 -7.91 -3.49
C ASP A 201 -32.32 -8.79 -3.32
N ASP A 202 -31.36 -8.68 -4.25
CA ASP A 202 -30.12 -9.43 -4.21
C ASP A 202 -29.35 -9.20 -2.91
N LYS A 203 -28.63 -10.25 -2.50
CA LYS A 203 -27.80 -10.23 -1.30
C LYS A 203 -26.52 -9.43 -1.53
N ASN A 204 -25.92 -9.59 -2.72
CA ASN A 204 -24.64 -9.01 -3.06
C ASN A 204 -24.79 -7.88 -4.10
N LEU A 205 -23.79 -7.02 -4.14
CA LEU A 205 -23.71 -5.97 -5.14
C LEU A 205 -23.43 -6.52 -6.53
N THR A 206 -23.98 -5.87 -7.54
CA THR A 206 -23.64 -5.97 -8.97
C THR A 206 -22.98 -4.68 -9.40
N ALA A 207 -22.02 -4.73 -10.33
CA ALA A 207 -21.33 -3.56 -10.84
C ALA A 207 -21.87 -3.15 -12.22
N PHE A 208 -21.90 -1.85 -12.48
CA PHE A 208 -22.39 -1.26 -13.73
C PHE A 208 -21.44 -0.18 -14.24
N ILE A 209 -21.27 -0.09 -15.55
CA ILE A 209 -20.59 1.02 -16.22
C ILE A 209 -21.66 2.06 -16.57
N VAL A 210 -21.63 3.20 -15.90
CA VAL A 210 -22.65 4.25 -16.07
C VAL A 210 -22.00 5.47 -16.71
N GLU A 211 -22.46 5.84 -17.91
CA GLU A 211 -22.03 7.07 -18.58
C GLU A 211 -22.79 8.27 -18.03
N LYS A 212 -22.10 9.39 -17.85
CA LYS A 212 -22.70 10.65 -17.38
C LYS A 212 -23.88 11.08 -18.26
N THR A 213 -23.85 10.71 -19.54
CA THR A 213 -24.84 11.04 -20.56
C THR A 213 -26.15 10.25 -20.47
N PHE A 214 -26.20 9.17 -19.68
CA PHE A 214 -27.43 8.35 -19.56
C PHE A 214 -28.60 9.09 -18.90
N GLY A 215 -28.31 10.20 -18.21
CA GLY A 215 -29.33 10.96 -17.49
C GLY A 215 -29.65 10.38 -16.10
N GLY A 216 -30.54 11.08 -15.37
CA GLY A 216 -30.90 10.67 -14.00
C GLY A 216 -29.78 10.80 -12.97
N ILE A 217 -28.67 11.49 -13.29
CA ILE A 217 -27.54 11.71 -12.41
C ILE A 217 -27.53 13.17 -11.94
N SER A 218 -27.43 13.38 -10.64
CA SER A 218 -27.24 14.70 -10.04
C SER A 218 -26.19 14.64 -8.95
N MET A 219 -25.59 15.79 -8.63
CA MET A 219 -24.49 15.86 -7.68
C MET A 219 -24.65 17.06 -6.76
N ASN A 220 -24.23 16.89 -5.50
CA ASN A 220 -24.03 18.01 -4.58
C ASN A 220 -22.76 18.81 -4.94
N PRO A 221 -22.59 20.03 -4.39
CA PRO A 221 -21.32 20.74 -4.45
C PRO A 221 -20.16 19.89 -3.93
N GLU A 222 -18.94 20.36 -4.19
CA GLU A 222 -17.72 19.74 -3.68
C GLU A 222 -17.72 19.66 -2.14
N GLU A 223 -17.22 18.54 -1.61
CA GLU A 223 -17.12 18.31 -0.17
C GLU A 223 -16.01 19.17 0.46
N HIS A 224 -16.27 19.77 1.60
CA HIS A 224 -15.28 20.47 2.39
C HIS A 224 -14.44 19.48 3.21
N LYS A 225 -13.19 19.28 2.80
CA LYS A 225 -12.30 18.27 3.36
C LYS A 225 -11.16 18.89 4.20
N LEU A 226 -10.61 18.09 5.12
CA LEU A 226 -9.41 18.45 5.89
C LEU A 226 -8.21 18.68 4.96
N GLY A 227 -7.93 17.72 4.08
CA GLY A 227 -6.84 17.72 3.10
C GLY A 227 -7.33 17.22 1.74
N ILE A 228 -6.40 17.06 0.80
CA ILE A 228 -6.69 16.74 -0.61
C ILE A 228 -7.81 17.61 -1.18
N LYS A 229 -7.75 18.90 -0.85
CA LYS A 229 -8.85 19.84 -1.13
C LYS A 229 -9.13 20.00 -2.61
N GLY A 230 -8.08 19.94 -3.43
CA GLY A 230 -8.18 20.09 -4.87
C GLY A 230 -8.68 18.86 -5.62
N SER A 231 -8.77 17.70 -4.96
CA SER A 231 -9.40 16.52 -5.55
C SER A 231 -10.91 16.67 -5.52
N SER A 232 -11.56 16.68 -6.69
CA SER A 232 -13.03 16.70 -6.76
C SER A 232 -13.58 15.51 -5.97
N THR A 233 -14.50 15.80 -5.06
CA THR A 233 -15.13 14.77 -4.21
C THR A 233 -16.59 15.17 -3.98
N ARG A 234 -17.52 14.39 -4.51
CA ARG A 234 -18.95 14.73 -4.48
C ARG A 234 -19.81 13.59 -3.96
N GLN A 235 -21.00 13.94 -3.52
CA GLN A 235 -22.12 13.02 -3.43
C GLN A 235 -22.78 12.92 -4.80
N VAL A 236 -23.04 11.70 -5.23
CA VAL A 236 -23.65 11.40 -6.53
C VAL A 236 -25.00 10.71 -6.30
N PHE A 237 -26.05 11.25 -6.88
CA PHE A 237 -27.42 10.73 -6.80
C PHE A 237 -27.82 10.15 -8.14
N PHE A 238 -28.40 8.97 -8.10
CA PHE A 238 -29.00 8.30 -9.24
C PHE A 238 -30.53 8.26 -9.01
N ASN A 239 -31.28 8.79 -9.97
CA ASN A 239 -32.73 8.89 -9.93
C ASN A 239 -33.29 8.21 -11.18
N ASP A 240 -33.61 6.93 -11.07
CA ASP A 240 -34.05 6.07 -12.18
C ASP A 240 -33.11 6.21 -13.41
N CYS A 241 -31.79 6.25 -13.15
CA CYS A 241 -30.78 6.37 -14.18
C CYS A 241 -30.83 5.14 -15.10
N PRO A 242 -31.18 5.31 -16.41
CA PRO A 242 -31.37 4.20 -17.33
C PRO A 242 -30.02 3.69 -17.84
N VAL A 243 -29.56 2.57 -17.32
CA VAL A 243 -28.30 1.91 -17.70
C VAL A 243 -28.61 0.72 -18.61
N PRO A 244 -28.12 0.69 -19.85
CA PRO A 244 -28.31 -0.44 -20.75
C PRO A 244 -27.89 -1.76 -20.12
N VAL A 245 -28.61 -2.85 -20.40
CA VAL A 245 -28.27 -4.17 -19.80
C VAL A 245 -26.88 -4.65 -20.18
N GLU A 246 -26.35 -4.29 -21.33
CA GLU A 246 -25.00 -4.56 -21.80
C GLU A 246 -23.92 -3.81 -21.03
N ASN A 247 -24.29 -2.81 -20.21
CA ASN A 247 -23.38 -2.07 -19.33
C ASN A 247 -23.28 -2.69 -17.93
N MET A 248 -23.95 -3.82 -17.66
CA MET A 248 -23.65 -4.61 -16.48
C MET A 248 -22.23 -5.16 -16.59
N LEU A 249 -21.41 -4.89 -15.59
CA LEU A 249 -20.00 -5.30 -15.56
C LEU A 249 -19.87 -6.67 -14.90
N SER A 250 -19.43 -7.67 -15.69
CA SER A 250 -19.36 -9.07 -15.25
C SER A 250 -20.76 -9.67 -14.98
N GLU A 251 -20.88 -10.54 -13.99
CA GLU A 251 -22.10 -11.27 -13.67
C GLU A 251 -22.88 -10.61 -12.53
N ARG A 252 -24.19 -10.86 -12.47
CA ARG A 252 -25.07 -10.46 -11.36
C ARG A 252 -24.50 -10.98 -10.04
N GLU A 253 -24.56 -10.17 -9.00
CA GLU A 253 -24.00 -10.44 -7.65
C GLU A 253 -22.45 -10.58 -7.56
N ASN A 254 -21.72 -10.31 -8.64
CA ASN A 254 -20.25 -10.36 -8.64
C ASN A 254 -19.59 -9.02 -8.25
N GLY A 255 -20.39 -7.96 -8.02
CA GLY A 255 -19.86 -6.61 -7.77
C GLY A 255 -18.99 -6.51 -6.53
N PHE A 256 -19.36 -7.16 -5.42
CA PHE A 256 -18.54 -7.14 -4.21
C PHE A 256 -17.16 -7.81 -4.43
N LYS A 257 -17.09 -8.90 -5.18
CA LYS A 257 -15.82 -9.55 -5.54
C LYS A 257 -14.95 -8.64 -6.42
N ILE A 258 -15.57 -7.95 -7.39
CA ILE A 258 -14.89 -6.92 -8.20
C ILE A 258 -14.30 -5.86 -7.28
N ALA A 259 -15.11 -5.30 -6.38
CA ALA A 259 -14.69 -4.26 -5.46
C ALA A 259 -13.47 -4.68 -4.63
N VAL A 260 -13.51 -5.84 -3.99
CA VAL A 260 -12.42 -6.33 -3.12
C VAL A 260 -11.13 -6.58 -3.90
N ASN A 261 -11.21 -7.17 -5.09
CA ASN A 261 -10.02 -7.46 -5.90
C ASN A 261 -9.35 -6.18 -6.42
N ILE A 262 -10.13 -5.22 -6.88
CA ILE A 262 -9.61 -3.91 -7.32
C ILE A 262 -9.01 -3.14 -6.13
N LEU A 263 -9.63 -3.21 -4.95
CA LEU A 263 -9.11 -2.59 -3.73
C LEU A 263 -7.74 -3.16 -3.29
N ASN A 264 -7.42 -4.43 -3.58
CA ASN A 264 -6.07 -4.95 -3.30
C ASN A 264 -5.00 -4.19 -4.09
N ILE A 265 -5.27 -3.88 -5.37
CA ILE A 265 -4.39 -3.06 -6.21
C ILE A 265 -4.30 -1.62 -5.67
N GLY A 266 -5.44 -1.04 -5.27
CA GLY A 266 -5.49 0.29 -4.65
C GLY A 266 -4.68 0.37 -3.37
N ARG A 267 -4.77 -0.64 -2.50
CA ARG A 267 -4.03 -0.71 -1.22
C ARG A 267 -2.52 -0.67 -1.40
N ILE A 268 -1.98 -1.53 -2.25
CA ILE A 268 -0.53 -1.55 -2.47
C ILE A 268 -0.05 -0.25 -3.14
N LYS A 269 -0.78 0.28 -4.11
CA LYS A 269 -0.44 1.55 -4.77
C LYS A 269 -0.51 2.75 -3.82
N LEU A 270 -1.46 2.77 -2.88
CA LEU A 270 -1.50 3.77 -1.82
C LEU A 270 -0.25 3.73 -0.94
N GLY A 271 0.15 2.51 -0.51
CA GLY A 271 1.38 2.33 0.25
C GLY A 271 2.61 2.84 -0.48
N VAL A 272 2.67 2.62 -1.78
CA VAL A 272 3.77 3.07 -2.65
C VAL A 272 3.75 4.58 -2.89
N ALA A 273 2.59 5.18 -3.14
CA ALA A 273 2.45 6.63 -3.27
C ALA A 273 2.91 7.37 -1.99
N ALA A 274 2.73 6.74 -0.83
CA ALA A 274 3.24 7.26 0.44
C ALA A 274 4.77 7.34 0.50
N ILE A 275 5.50 6.46 -0.23
CA ILE A 275 6.97 6.46 -0.30
C ILE A 275 7.45 7.74 -0.98
N GLY A 276 6.96 8.05 -2.17
CA GLY A 276 7.32 9.25 -2.90
C GLY A 276 6.94 10.53 -2.17
N SER A 277 5.73 10.56 -1.59
CA SER A 277 5.28 11.68 -0.76
C SER A 277 6.21 11.91 0.44
N SER A 278 6.62 10.84 1.12
CA SER A 278 7.55 10.90 2.26
C SER A 278 8.94 11.39 1.84
N ARG A 279 9.46 10.93 0.70
CA ARG A 279 10.75 11.43 0.18
C ARG A 279 10.72 12.93 -0.08
N LYS A 280 9.62 13.44 -0.67
CA LYS A 280 9.46 14.89 -0.91
C LYS A 280 9.48 15.69 0.39
N VAL A 281 8.73 15.23 1.40
CA VAL A 281 8.71 15.88 2.72
C VAL A 281 10.09 15.81 3.39
N LEU A 282 10.76 14.67 3.32
CA LEU A 282 12.10 14.49 3.88
C LEU A 282 13.12 15.40 3.20
N ASP A 283 13.13 15.50 1.88
CA ASP A 283 14.00 16.42 1.13
C ASP A 283 13.80 17.86 1.58
N GLN A 284 12.55 18.29 1.70
CA GLN A 284 12.22 19.64 2.19
C GLN A 284 12.69 19.86 3.64
N ALA A 285 12.51 18.84 4.52
CA ALA A 285 12.96 18.94 5.90
C ALA A 285 14.50 18.99 6.01
N ILE A 286 15.23 18.23 5.18
CA ILE A 286 16.69 18.26 5.13
C ILE A 286 17.16 19.65 4.67
N ASN A 287 16.63 20.14 3.54
CA ASN A 287 17.00 21.46 3.00
C ASN A 287 16.76 22.56 4.03
N TYR A 288 15.55 22.62 4.61
CA TYR A 288 15.21 23.61 5.62
C TYR A 288 16.13 23.53 6.84
N SER A 289 16.43 22.31 7.32
CA SER A 289 17.29 22.11 8.48
C SER A 289 18.73 22.55 8.24
N ASN A 290 19.21 22.49 6.99
CA ASN A 290 20.55 22.95 6.60
C ASN A 290 20.63 24.48 6.49
N GLU A 291 19.54 25.13 6.14
CA GLU A 291 19.47 26.59 5.97
C GLU A 291 19.09 27.32 7.26
N ARG A 292 18.19 26.75 8.05
CA ARG A 292 17.66 27.39 9.26
C ARG A 292 18.72 27.46 10.38
N VAL A 293 19.11 28.66 10.75
CA VAL A 293 20.10 28.87 11.83
C VAL A 293 19.38 29.22 13.14
N GLN A 294 19.70 28.52 14.21
CA GLN A 294 19.34 28.82 15.60
C GLN A 294 20.52 28.53 16.52
N PHE A 295 20.67 29.30 17.59
CA PHE A 295 21.81 29.20 18.51
C PHE A 295 23.18 29.28 17.79
N GLY A 296 23.24 30.03 16.68
CA GLY A 296 24.45 30.26 15.90
C GLY A 296 24.84 29.12 14.94
N LEU A 297 24.03 28.08 14.79
CA LEU A 297 24.30 26.92 13.93
C LEU A 297 23.06 26.53 13.12
N PRO A 298 23.23 25.94 11.90
CA PRO A 298 22.15 25.25 11.22
C PRO A 298 21.50 24.21 12.13
N ILE A 299 20.17 24.12 12.11
CA ILE A 299 19.48 23.18 13.02
C ILE A 299 19.81 21.72 12.70
N SER A 300 20.25 21.41 11.49
CA SER A 300 20.78 20.08 11.09
C SER A 300 22.00 19.64 11.91
N LYS A 301 22.66 20.54 12.64
CA LYS A 301 23.78 20.19 13.53
C LYS A 301 23.34 19.66 14.88
N PHE A 302 22.07 19.84 15.27
CA PHE A 302 21.58 19.37 16.56
C PHE A 302 21.13 17.90 16.51
N GLY A 303 21.51 17.13 17.53
CA GLY A 303 21.24 15.70 17.62
C GLY A 303 19.76 15.34 17.55
N ALA A 304 18.86 16.19 18.10
CA ALA A 304 17.41 15.99 18.02
C ALA A 304 16.87 16.07 16.58
N ILE A 305 17.39 16.98 15.75
CA ILE A 305 17.00 17.09 14.34
C ILE A 305 17.57 15.91 13.55
N ARG A 306 18.83 15.56 13.77
CA ARG A 306 19.45 14.38 13.13
C ARG A 306 18.70 13.09 13.44
N TYR A 307 18.23 12.93 14.69
CA TYR A 307 17.37 11.82 15.08
C TYR A 307 16.13 11.74 14.19
N LYS A 308 15.40 12.86 14.02
CA LYS A 308 14.19 12.92 13.19
C LYS A 308 14.45 12.57 11.73
N LEU A 309 15.47 13.19 11.12
CA LEU A 309 15.84 12.93 9.73
C LEU A 309 16.19 11.47 9.49
N ALA A 310 16.98 10.86 10.38
CA ALA A 310 17.36 9.45 10.28
C ALA A 310 16.15 8.51 10.43
N GLU A 311 15.24 8.79 11.37
CA GLU A 311 14.02 8.00 11.57
C GLU A 311 13.08 8.07 10.36
N MET A 312 12.89 9.26 9.78
CA MET A 312 12.08 9.43 8.57
C MET A 312 12.68 8.65 7.39
N ALA A 313 13.99 8.75 7.17
CA ALA A 313 14.69 8.03 6.11
C ALA A 313 14.64 6.52 6.30
N THR A 314 14.87 6.03 7.52
CA THR A 314 14.84 4.60 7.85
C THR A 314 13.48 3.97 7.53
N ARG A 315 12.39 4.63 7.92
CA ARG A 315 11.03 4.14 7.67
C ARG A 315 10.70 4.13 6.18
N ASN A 316 11.11 5.17 5.45
CA ASN A 316 10.91 5.24 4.00
C ASN A 316 11.68 4.13 3.28
N PHE A 317 12.96 3.93 3.59
CA PHE A 317 13.81 2.89 3.00
C PHE A 317 13.25 1.48 3.26
N ALA A 318 12.81 1.21 4.49
CA ALA A 318 12.27 -0.07 4.88
C ALA A 318 10.95 -0.38 4.12
N LEU A 319 10.05 0.60 4.01
CA LEU A 319 8.82 0.42 3.27
C LEU A 319 9.05 0.24 1.77
N GLU A 320 9.94 1.02 1.18
CA GLU A 320 10.33 0.91 -0.22
C GLU A 320 10.86 -0.49 -0.54
N SER A 321 11.71 -1.04 0.34
CA SER A 321 12.22 -2.42 0.22
C SER A 321 11.10 -3.46 0.20
N ALA A 322 10.09 -3.30 1.06
CA ALA A 322 8.95 -4.21 1.15
C ALA A 322 8.01 -4.07 -0.06
N ALA A 323 7.79 -2.84 -0.53
CA ALA A 323 6.84 -2.54 -1.60
C ALA A 323 7.29 -3.12 -2.95
N TYR A 324 8.52 -2.86 -3.38
CA TYR A 324 8.99 -3.35 -4.67
C TYR A 324 9.27 -4.85 -4.69
N ARG A 325 9.61 -5.45 -3.53
CA ARG A 325 9.60 -6.91 -3.38
C ARG A 325 8.21 -7.49 -3.63
N ALA A 326 7.16 -6.91 -3.02
CA ALA A 326 5.78 -7.38 -3.23
C ALA A 326 5.32 -7.21 -4.68
N GLY A 327 5.67 -6.09 -5.32
CA GLY A 327 5.35 -5.85 -6.72
C GLY A 327 5.95 -6.89 -7.66
N GLN A 328 7.22 -7.24 -7.47
CA GLN A 328 7.87 -8.28 -8.26
C GLN A 328 7.27 -9.67 -8.01
N ASN A 329 6.94 -9.98 -6.76
CA ASN A 329 6.27 -11.24 -6.46
C ASN A 329 4.91 -11.37 -7.17
N ILE A 330 4.17 -10.26 -7.33
CA ILE A 330 2.92 -10.22 -8.09
C ILE A 330 3.18 -10.43 -9.58
N ASP A 331 4.23 -9.83 -10.16
CA ASP A 331 4.61 -10.02 -11.54
C ASP A 331 5.09 -11.45 -11.80
N ASP A 332 5.95 -12.01 -10.95
CA ASP A 332 6.40 -13.41 -11.06
C ASP A 332 5.23 -14.41 -10.98
N ALA A 333 4.24 -14.15 -10.12
CA ALA A 333 3.05 -14.98 -10.04
C ALA A 333 2.14 -14.82 -11.26
N TYR A 334 2.05 -13.62 -11.82
CA TYR A 334 1.33 -13.36 -13.07
C TYR A 334 1.94 -14.15 -14.22
N ASP A 335 3.26 -14.07 -14.40
CA ASP A 335 3.97 -14.77 -15.47
C ASP A 335 3.81 -16.29 -15.36
N ALA A 336 3.89 -16.83 -14.13
CA ALA A 336 3.66 -18.25 -13.89
C ALA A 336 2.24 -18.69 -14.28
N LEU A 337 1.22 -17.92 -13.90
CA LEU A 337 -0.18 -18.23 -14.23
C LEU A 337 -0.47 -18.15 -15.73
N VAL A 338 0.12 -17.17 -16.43
CA VAL A 338 0.01 -17.07 -17.89
C VAL A 338 0.73 -18.23 -18.58
N ALA A 339 1.90 -18.62 -18.08
CA ALA A 339 2.64 -19.79 -18.61
C ALA A 339 1.87 -21.11 -18.41
N GLU A 340 1.02 -21.20 -17.36
CA GLU A 340 0.08 -22.32 -17.14
C GLU A 340 -1.16 -22.26 -18.04
N GLY A 341 -1.30 -21.21 -18.89
CA GLY A 341 -2.40 -21.04 -19.84
C GLY A 341 -3.61 -20.27 -19.29
N MET A 342 -3.47 -19.56 -18.17
CA MET A 342 -4.53 -18.69 -17.67
C MET A 342 -4.69 -17.45 -18.54
N ASP A 343 -5.94 -17.01 -18.74
CA ASP A 343 -6.24 -15.74 -19.40
C ASP A 343 -5.53 -14.56 -18.68
N PRO A 344 -4.86 -13.64 -19.42
CA PRO A 344 -4.07 -12.56 -18.82
C PRO A 344 -4.83 -11.68 -17.83
N SER A 345 -6.10 -11.32 -18.12
CA SER A 345 -6.91 -10.53 -17.20
C SER A 345 -7.20 -11.28 -15.88
N LYS A 346 -7.50 -12.58 -16.00
CA LYS A 346 -7.72 -13.46 -14.82
C LYS A 346 -6.43 -13.70 -14.06
N ALA A 347 -5.30 -13.89 -14.77
CA ALA A 347 -3.98 -14.06 -14.17
C ALA A 347 -3.57 -12.82 -13.35
N LYS A 348 -3.85 -11.60 -13.87
CA LYS A 348 -3.55 -10.35 -13.16
C LYS A 348 -4.33 -10.21 -11.85
N LEU A 349 -5.61 -10.52 -11.87
CA LEU A 349 -6.43 -10.53 -10.66
C LEU A 349 -5.97 -11.61 -9.68
N LYS A 350 -5.69 -12.82 -10.18
CA LYS A 350 -5.30 -13.95 -9.35
C LYS A 350 -3.93 -13.74 -8.70
N SER A 351 -2.96 -13.21 -9.43
CA SER A 351 -1.63 -12.90 -8.90
C SER A 351 -1.73 -11.86 -7.77
N THR A 352 -2.50 -10.77 -7.96
CA THR A 352 -2.70 -9.77 -6.90
C THR A 352 -3.46 -10.34 -5.69
N GLU A 353 -4.49 -11.17 -5.91
CA GLU A 353 -5.21 -11.86 -4.83
C GLU A 353 -4.29 -12.76 -4.00
N GLN A 354 -3.31 -13.41 -4.63
CA GLN A 354 -2.32 -14.22 -3.92
C GLN A 354 -1.51 -13.41 -2.90
N PHE A 355 -1.23 -12.13 -3.17
CA PHE A 355 -0.45 -11.24 -2.31
C PHE A 355 -1.32 -10.23 -1.56
N ALA A 356 -2.60 -10.52 -1.35
CA ALA A 356 -3.51 -9.62 -0.65
C ALA A 356 -3.07 -9.32 0.81
N VAL A 357 -2.34 -10.24 1.45
CA VAL A 357 -1.74 -10.03 2.77
C VAL A 357 -0.71 -8.91 2.71
N GLU A 358 0.23 -8.99 1.77
CA GLU A 358 1.27 -7.98 1.54
C GLU A 358 0.66 -6.64 1.10
N CYS A 359 -0.36 -6.65 0.25
CA CYS A 359 -1.09 -5.44 -0.13
C CYS A 359 -1.70 -4.73 1.09
N ALA A 360 -2.29 -5.48 2.02
CA ALA A 360 -2.84 -4.93 3.25
C ALA A 360 -1.75 -4.40 4.20
N ILE A 361 -0.63 -5.13 4.36
CA ILE A 361 0.54 -4.68 5.14
C ILE A 361 1.05 -3.35 4.57
N LEU A 362 1.29 -3.28 3.27
CA LEU A 362 1.87 -2.09 2.63
C LEU A 362 0.96 -0.87 2.72
N LYS A 363 -0.37 -1.06 2.67
CA LYS A 363 -1.32 0.01 2.91
C LYS A 363 -1.21 0.58 4.32
N VAL A 364 -1.15 -0.29 5.32
CA VAL A 364 -1.05 0.12 6.73
C VAL A 364 0.29 0.79 7.00
N TRP A 365 1.39 0.12 6.69
CA TRP A 365 2.74 0.64 6.94
C TRP A 365 3.03 1.91 6.16
N GLY A 366 2.56 1.98 4.89
CA GLY A 366 2.74 3.17 4.05
C GLY A 366 2.03 4.39 4.59
N SER A 367 0.75 4.24 4.94
CA SER A 367 -0.03 5.35 5.46
C SER A 367 0.44 5.82 6.85
N GLU A 368 0.89 4.91 7.73
CA GLU A 368 1.42 5.24 9.05
C GLU A 368 2.86 5.79 8.98
N MET A 369 3.67 5.32 8.04
CA MET A 369 4.97 5.89 7.76
C MET A 369 4.84 7.34 7.26
N LEU A 370 3.93 7.59 6.30
CA LEU A 370 3.67 8.93 5.80
C LEU A 370 3.19 9.87 6.92
N ASP A 371 2.26 9.41 7.76
CA ASP A 371 1.78 10.16 8.92
C ASP A 371 2.94 10.58 9.84
N TYR A 372 3.84 9.65 10.16
CA TYR A 372 5.03 9.94 10.95
C TYR A 372 5.96 10.96 10.26
N VAL A 373 6.21 10.78 8.96
CA VAL A 373 7.15 11.63 8.21
C VAL A 373 6.63 13.06 8.07
N VAL A 374 5.33 13.25 7.81
CA VAL A 374 4.76 14.60 7.68
C VAL A 374 4.67 15.31 9.03
N ASP A 375 4.40 14.57 10.12
CA ASP A 375 4.38 15.12 11.48
C ASP A 375 5.79 15.61 11.89
N GLU A 376 6.79 14.78 11.68
CA GLU A 376 8.19 15.14 11.98
C GLU A 376 8.73 16.21 11.02
N GLY A 377 8.33 16.20 9.75
CA GLY A 377 8.67 17.24 8.78
C GLY A 377 8.13 18.61 9.22
N LEU A 378 6.86 18.65 9.61
CA LEU A 378 6.23 19.85 10.16
C LEU A 378 6.95 20.31 11.43
N GLN A 379 7.29 19.37 12.33
CA GLN A 379 8.01 19.68 13.57
C GLN A 379 9.41 20.23 13.30
N VAL A 380 10.14 19.75 12.28
CA VAL A 380 11.44 20.30 11.87
C VAL A 380 11.33 21.74 11.41
N TYR A 381 10.24 22.09 10.71
CA TYR A 381 9.96 23.48 10.30
C TYR A 381 9.58 24.40 11.47
N GLY A 382 9.19 23.84 12.62
CA GLY A 382 8.74 24.61 13.79
C GLY A 382 7.52 25.48 13.48
N GLY A 383 7.46 26.70 13.96
CA GLY A 383 6.33 27.61 13.70
C GLY A 383 6.04 27.85 12.21
N MET A 384 7.07 27.86 11.36
CA MET A 384 6.90 27.97 9.90
C MET A 384 6.15 26.76 9.33
N GLY A 385 6.33 25.54 9.86
CA GLY A 385 5.60 24.35 9.42
C GLY A 385 4.09 24.42 9.67
N TYR A 386 3.65 25.26 10.61
CA TYR A 386 2.24 25.48 10.93
C TYR A 386 1.61 26.59 10.07
N SER A 387 2.43 27.35 9.33
CA SER A 387 1.95 28.39 8.40
C SER A 387 1.53 27.78 7.07
N ALA A 388 0.43 28.27 6.51
CA ALA A 388 -0.02 27.90 5.17
C ALA A 388 0.92 28.38 4.04
N GLU A 389 1.90 29.22 4.36
CA GLU A 389 2.94 29.67 3.42
C GLU A 389 4.04 28.61 3.21
N ALA A 390 4.11 27.59 4.08
CA ALA A 390 5.07 26.51 3.97
C ALA A 390 4.41 25.19 3.50
N PRO A 391 5.15 24.29 2.82
CA PRO A 391 4.55 23.11 2.21
C PRO A 391 4.10 22.04 3.23
N MET A 392 4.57 22.13 4.48
CA MET A 392 4.39 21.07 5.49
C MET A 392 2.94 20.95 5.96
N GLU A 393 2.21 22.06 6.10
CA GLU A 393 0.82 22.02 6.55
C GLU A 393 -0.08 21.28 5.56
N ARG A 394 0.14 21.47 4.23
CA ARG A 394 -0.59 20.73 3.19
C ARG A 394 -0.25 19.25 3.24
N ALA A 395 1.03 18.91 3.28
CA ALA A 395 1.48 17.53 3.38
C ALA A 395 0.86 16.82 4.61
N TYR A 396 0.83 17.50 5.76
CA TYR A 396 0.23 17.00 7.00
C TYR A 396 -1.27 16.72 6.84
N ARG A 397 -2.03 17.68 6.31
CA ARG A 397 -3.49 17.53 6.08
C ARG A 397 -3.80 16.42 5.09
N ASP A 398 -3.10 16.40 3.98
CA ASP A 398 -3.35 15.44 2.89
C ASP A 398 -3.00 14.01 3.29
N SER A 399 -1.99 13.81 4.13
CA SER A 399 -1.59 12.48 4.59
C SER A 399 -2.68 11.77 5.38
N ARG A 400 -3.53 12.52 6.11
CA ARG A 400 -4.45 11.96 7.11
C ARG A 400 -5.48 10.99 6.53
N ILE A 401 -5.95 11.23 5.33
CA ILE A 401 -6.96 10.38 4.67
C ILE A 401 -6.44 8.98 4.38
N ASN A 402 -5.13 8.81 4.17
CA ASN A 402 -4.53 7.54 3.79
C ASN A 402 -4.74 6.42 4.82
N ARG A 403 -4.98 6.77 6.09
CA ARG A 403 -5.34 5.79 7.14
C ARG A 403 -6.82 5.41 7.15
N ILE A 404 -7.65 6.08 6.34
CA ILE A 404 -9.13 5.92 6.33
C ILE A 404 -9.62 5.22 5.07
N PHE A 405 -9.33 5.76 3.87
CA PHE A 405 -9.84 5.19 2.61
C PHE A 405 -9.09 3.90 2.21
N GLU A 406 -9.57 3.19 1.19
CA GLU A 406 -9.09 1.85 0.77
C GLU A 406 -9.22 0.79 1.89
N GLY A 407 -10.22 0.96 2.77
CA GLY A 407 -10.37 0.27 4.04
C GLY A 407 -9.50 0.90 5.13
N THR A 408 -10.07 1.13 6.32
CA THR A 408 -9.29 1.72 7.42
C THR A 408 -8.09 0.84 7.77
N ASN A 409 -7.10 1.39 8.45
CA ASN A 409 -5.93 0.61 8.87
C ASN A 409 -6.31 -0.56 9.78
N GLU A 410 -7.35 -0.39 10.61
CA GLU A 410 -7.91 -1.45 11.44
C GLU A 410 -8.49 -2.58 10.59
N ILE A 411 -9.29 -2.25 9.57
CA ILE A 411 -9.85 -3.25 8.64
C ILE A 411 -8.71 -4.00 7.90
N ASN A 412 -7.68 -3.29 7.46
CA ASN A 412 -6.55 -3.94 6.79
C ASN A 412 -5.76 -4.86 7.74
N ARG A 413 -5.59 -4.50 9.03
CA ARG A 413 -5.00 -5.39 10.03
C ARG A 413 -5.84 -6.66 10.23
N MET A 414 -7.17 -6.52 10.29
CA MET A 414 -8.06 -7.70 10.35
C MET A 414 -7.88 -8.60 9.11
N LEU A 415 -7.78 -7.99 7.92
CA LEU A 415 -7.60 -8.72 6.66
C LEU A 415 -6.29 -9.51 6.61
N ILE A 416 -5.19 -8.99 7.16
CA ILE A 416 -3.90 -9.68 7.19
C ILE A 416 -4.05 -11.08 7.80
N LEU A 417 -4.63 -11.17 8.98
CA LEU A 417 -4.78 -12.46 9.67
C LEU A 417 -5.90 -13.32 9.08
N ASP A 418 -7.04 -12.72 8.72
CA ASP A 418 -8.17 -13.43 8.10
C ASP A 418 -7.75 -14.15 6.81
N MET A 419 -6.97 -13.48 5.96
CA MET A 419 -6.46 -14.07 4.72
C MET A 419 -5.45 -15.17 4.96
N LEU A 420 -4.53 -15.01 5.91
CA LEU A 420 -3.57 -16.06 6.28
C LEU A 420 -4.29 -17.31 6.79
N LEU A 421 -5.26 -17.14 7.69
CA LEU A 421 -6.04 -18.25 8.23
C LEU A 421 -6.88 -18.94 7.16
N LYS A 422 -7.54 -18.20 6.27
CA LYS A 422 -8.29 -18.77 5.15
C LYS A 422 -7.42 -19.60 4.22
N ARG A 423 -6.20 -19.14 3.92
CA ARG A 423 -5.24 -19.88 3.10
C ARG A 423 -4.74 -21.15 3.81
N ALA A 424 -4.49 -21.06 5.11
CA ALA A 424 -4.12 -22.21 5.90
C ALA A 424 -5.26 -23.26 5.94
N MET A 425 -6.51 -22.83 6.13
CA MET A 425 -7.69 -23.72 6.14
C MET A 425 -7.93 -24.40 4.78
N LYS A 426 -7.59 -23.72 3.67
CA LYS A 426 -7.67 -24.29 2.31
C LYS A 426 -6.48 -25.19 1.95
N GLY A 427 -5.48 -25.32 2.82
CA GLY A 427 -4.26 -26.08 2.53
C GLY A 427 -3.32 -25.39 1.53
N GLU A 428 -3.52 -24.10 1.22
CA GLU A 428 -2.67 -23.33 0.33
C GLU A 428 -1.36 -22.88 1.00
N LEU A 429 -1.38 -22.76 2.34
CA LEU A 429 -0.26 -22.33 3.18
C LEU A 429 -0.23 -23.16 4.47
N ASP A 430 0.83 -23.93 4.69
CA ASP A 430 0.99 -24.73 5.91
C ASP A 430 1.55 -23.87 7.05
N LEU A 431 0.67 -23.26 7.83
CA LEU A 431 1.04 -22.50 9.04
C LEU A 431 1.06 -23.39 10.29
N MET A 432 0.37 -24.54 10.27
CA MET A 432 0.21 -25.36 11.46
C MET A 432 1.47 -26.11 11.84
N THR A 433 2.13 -26.74 10.85
CA THR A 433 3.37 -27.51 11.10
C THR A 433 4.49 -26.63 11.70
N PRO A 434 4.83 -25.45 11.15
CA PRO A 434 5.80 -24.55 11.77
C PRO A 434 5.37 -24.05 13.16
N ALA A 435 4.09 -23.71 13.36
CA ALA A 435 3.61 -23.28 14.68
C ALA A 435 3.75 -24.37 15.75
N GLN A 436 3.45 -25.64 15.40
CA GLN A 436 3.66 -26.78 16.29
C GLN A 436 5.15 -27.03 16.58
N ALA A 437 6.01 -26.87 15.58
CA ALA A 437 7.45 -26.98 15.74
C ALA A 437 7.99 -25.95 16.74
N VAL A 438 7.53 -24.70 16.65
CA VAL A 438 7.89 -23.63 17.60
C VAL A 438 7.38 -23.94 19.02
N ALA A 439 6.16 -24.47 19.16
CA ALA A 439 5.64 -24.88 20.47
C ALA A 439 6.49 -26.02 21.09
N GLY A 440 6.95 -26.96 20.27
CA GLY A 440 7.89 -28.03 20.68
C GLY A 440 9.26 -27.45 21.10
N GLU A 441 9.77 -26.44 20.38
CA GLU A 441 11.05 -25.79 20.70
C GLU A 441 11.02 -25.08 22.07
N LEU A 442 9.89 -24.55 22.50
CA LEU A 442 9.74 -23.93 23.83
C LEU A 442 9.97 -24.92 24.98
N MET A 443 9.68 -26.20 24.74
CA MET A 443 9.82 -27.26 25.73
C MET A 443 11.23 -27.88 25.73
N SER A 444 12.07 -27.53 24.74
CA SER A 444 13.41 -28.08 24.58
C SER A 444 14.49 -27.16 25.18
N ILE A 445 15.65 -27.73 25.51
CA ILE A 445 16.84 -26.96 25.89
C ILE A 445 17.30 -26.18 24.64
N PRO A 446 17.62 -24.88 24.77
CA PRO A 446 18.13 -24.10 23.65
C PRO A 446 19.37 -24.75 23.04
N ASP A 447 19.36 -24.97 21.74
CA ASP A 447 20.56 -25.35 21.00
C ASP A 447 21.40 -24.08 20.79
N PHE A 448 22.64 -24.12 21.24
CA PHE A 448 23.61 -23.05 21.07
C PHE A 448 24.54 -23.30 19.87
N GLY A 449 24.08 -23.98 18.83
CA GLY A 449 24.82 -24.36 17.62
C GLY A 449 26.00 -23.46 17.22
N GLU A 450 26.84 -23.89 16.30
CA GLU A 450 27.96 -23.10 15.80
C GLU A 450 27.50 -21.72 15.30
N GLU A 451 28.21 -20.65 15.71
CA GLU A 451 27.91 -19.29 15.22
C GLU A 451 28.28 -19.21 13.75
N ASP A 452 27.25 -18.94 12.92
CA ASP A 452 27.46 -18.58 11.52
C ASP A 452 28.16 -17.22 11.47
N ALA A 453 29.36 -17.19 10.89
CA ALA A 453 30.19 -15.98 10.77
C ALA A 453 29.85 -15.13 9.53
N SER A 454 28.78 -15.42 8.80
CA SER A 454 28.36 -14.60 7.64
C SER A 454 27.91 -13.22 8.09
N LEU A 455 28.10 -12.23 7.22
CA LEU A 455 27.88 -10.80 7.54
C LEU A 455 26.47 -10.50 8.06
N PHE A 456 25.45 -11.25 7.64
CA PHE A 456 24.06 -11.02 8.04
C PHE A 456 23.49 -12.12 8.95
N ALA A 457 24.33 -13.01 9.48
CA ALA A 457 23.85 -14.14 10.29
C ALA A 457 23.11 -13.70 11.55
N ALA A 458 23.61 -12.67 12.24
CA ALA A 458 22.99 -12.14 13.45
C ALA A 458 21.60 -11.55 13.17
N GLU A 459 21.49 -10.71 12.15
CA GLU A 459 20.23 -10.07 11.74
C GLU A 459 19.20 -11.10 11.26
N LYS A 460 19.62 -12.08 10.46
CA LYS A 460 18.76 -13.19 10.01
C LYS A 460 18.29 -14.07 11.17
N LYS A 461 19.14 -14.34 12.15
CA LYS A 461 18.75 -15.08 13.36
C LYS A 461 17.70 -14.34 14.18
N VAL A 462 17.87 -13.02 14.35
CA VAL A 462 16.85 -12.18 14.99
C VAL A 462 15.54 -12.24 14.20
N LEU A 463 15.57 -12.08 12.88
CA LEU A 463 14.38 -12.17 12.02
C LEU A 463 13.67 -13.52 12.16
N GLN A 464 14.39 -14.64 12.10
CA GLN A 464 13.83 -15.98 12.30
C GLN A 464 13.15 -16.11 13.67
N ASN A 465 13.75 -15.54 14.71
CA ASN A 465 13.15 -15.51 16.03
C ASN A 465 11.87 -14.67 16.07
N LEU A 466 11.80 -13.52 15.38
CA LEU A 466 10.57 -12.74 15.27
C LEU A 466 9.47 -13.53 14.53
N LYS A 467 9.80 -14.29 13.47
CA LYS A 467 8.84 -15.20 12.81
C LYS A 467 8.31 -16.26 13.80
N LYS A 468 9.19 -16.86 14.60
CA LYS A 468 8.79 -17.81 15.65
C LYS A 468 7.88 -17.18 16.70
N ALA A 469 8.15 -15.94 17.13
CA ALA A 469 7.27 -15.21 18.04
C ALA A 469 5.86 -15.04 17.45
N GLY A 470 5.77 -14.63 16.20
CA GLY A 470 4.49 -14.50 15.48
C GLY A 470 3.73 -15.82 15.38
N LEU A 471 4.40 -16.90 14.97
CA LEU A 471 3.80 -18.23 14.86
C LEU A 471 3.34 -18.79 16.21
N MET A 472 4.13 -18.59 17.27
CA MET A 472 3.77 -18.97 18.64
C MET A 472 2.48 -18.31 19.10
N ILE A 473 2.42 -16.97 18.96
CA ILE A 473 1.29 -16.18 19.45
C ILE A 473 0.04 -16.45 18.62
N ALA A 474 0.16 -16.44 17.29
CA ALA A 474 -0.95 -16.71 16.39
C ALA A 474 -1.48 -18.16 16.58
N GLY A 475 -0.59 -19.14 16.67
CA GLY A 475 -0.97 -20.54 16.89
C GLY A 475 -1.70 -20.74 18.21
N ALA A 476 -1.19 -20.17 19.30
CA ALA A 476 -1.83 -20.25 20.62
C ALA A 476 -3.19 -19.53 20.63
N ALA A 477 -3.31 -18.35 20.03
CA ALA A 477 -4.57 -17.62 19.93
C ALA A 477 -5.63 -18.42 19.14
N VAL A 478 -5.24 -18.99 17.98
CA VAL A 478 -6.13 -19.85 17.18
C VAL A 478 -6.59 -21.08 17.98
N GLN A 479 -5.67 -21.76 18.65
CA GLN A 479 -5.99 -22.95 19.43
C GLN A 479 -6.94 -22.66 20.60
N LYS A 480 -6.72 -21.56 21.32
CA LYS A 480 -7.46 -21.23 22.54
C LYS A 480 -8.79 -20.55 22.27
N LEU A 481 -8.83 -19.64 21.30
CA LEU A 481 -10.00 -18.81 21.03
C LEU A 481 -10.92 -19.41 19.95
N MET A 482 -10.36 -20.25 19.07
CA MET A 482 -11.13 -20.96 18.04
C MET A 482 -12.11 -20.04 17.29
N MET A 483 -13.41 -20.34 17.36
CA MET A 483 -14.47 -19.58 16.68
C MET A 483 -14.68 -18.17 17.24
N THR A 484 -14.22 -17.87 18.46
CA THR A 484 -14.34 -16.55 19.07
C THR A 484 -13.21 -15.60 18.62
N LEU A 485 -12.12 -16.09 18.09
CA LEU A 485 -10.97 -15.29 17.67
C LEU A 485 -11.35 -14.14 16.72
N SER A 486 -12.31 -14.37 15.81
CA SER A 486 -12.78 -13.32 14.90
C SER A 486 -13.42 -12.11 15.56
N LYS A 487 -13.78 -12.21 16.85
CA LYS A 487 -14.34 -11.13 17.66
C LYS A 487 -13.29 -10.40 18.52
N GLU A 488 -12.12 -10.99 18.67
CA GLU A 488 -11.02 -10.49 19.51
C GLU A 488 -10.11 -9.57 18.68
N GLN A 489 -10.65 -8.40 18.29
CA GLN A 489 -10.00 -7.52 17.32
C GLN A 489 -8.64 -6.96 17.79
N GLU A 490 -8.46 -6.68 19.09
CA GLU A 490 -7.17 -6.20 19.62
C GLU A 490 -6.08 -7.29 19.51
N ILE A 491 -6.42 -8.55 19.76
CA ILE A 491 -5.51 -9.68 19.59
C ILE A 491 -5.15 -9.83 18.11
N LEU A 492 -6.15 -9.73 17.22
CA LEU A 492 -5.95 -9.80 15.77
C LEU A 492 -5.02 -8.67 15.28
N MET A 493 -5.21 -7.44 15.78
CA MET A 493 -4.35 -6.29 15.45
C MET A 493 -2.91 -6.51 15.93
N ASN A 494 -2.71 -6.98 17.15
CA ASN A 494 -1.38 -7.27 17.68
C ASN A 494 -0.64 -8.32 16.84
N ILE A 495 -1.32 -9.38 16.43
CA ILE A 495 -0.75 -10.42 15.56
C ILE A 495 -0.44 -9.84 14.17
N ALA A 496 -1.34 -9.04 13.60
CA ALA A 496 -1.13 -8.38 12.31
C ALA A 496 0.08 -7.44 12.35
N ASP A 497 0.28 -6.70 13.44
CA ASP A 497 1.44 -5.84 13.62
C ASP A 497 2.75 -6.66 13.69
N ILE A 498 2.77 -7.77 14.41
CA ILE A 498 3.92 -8.68 14.43
C ILE A 498 4.27 -9.14 13.01
N ILE A 499 3.26 -9.61 12.24
CA ILE A 499 3.43 -10.10 10.87
C ILE A 499 3.97 -9.01 9.95
N GLY A 500 3.43 -7.80 10.05
CA GLY A 500 3.85 -6.67 9.24
C GLY A 500 5.28 -6.22 9.55
N TYR A 501 5.66 -6.12 10.83
CA TYR A 501 7.05 -5.83 11.21
C TYR A 501 8.03 -6.88 10.69
N VAL A 502 7.67 -8.16 10.76
CA VAL A 502 8.47 -9.27 10.19
C VAL A 502 8.65 -9.10 8.70
N TYR A 503 7.58 -8.83 7.94
CA TYR A 503 7.65 -8.69 6.49
C TYR A 503 8.56 -7.53 6.06
N VAL A 504 8.38 -6.36 6.67
CA VAL A 504 9.16 -5.17 6.33
C VAL A 504 10.61 -5.30 6.78
N ALA A 505 10.88 -5.88 7.96
CA ALA A 505 12.25 -6.14 8.42
C ALA A 505 12.97 -7.12 7.51
N GLU A 506 12.33 -8.24 7.12
CA GLU A 506 12.90 -9.20 6.17
C GLU A 506 13.25 -8.53 4.84
N SER A 507 12.31 -7.78 4.27
CA SER A 507 12.51 -7.09 2.99
C SER A 507 13.68 -6.11 3.05
N THR A 508 13.84 -5.42 4.18
CA THR A 508 14.93 -4.48 4.40
C THR A 508 16.28 -5.20 4.49
N ILE A 509 16.36 -6.32 5.25
CA ILE A 509 17.58 -7.14 5.37
C ILE A 509 17.97 -7.68 3.98
N LEU A 510 17.04 -8.24 3.22
CA LEU A 510 17.31 -8.82 1.91
C LEU A 510 17.79 -7.78 0.90
N ARG A 511 17.20 -6.56 0.89
CA ARG A 511 17.68 -5.46 0.03
C ARG A 511 19.10 -5.07 0.40
N VAL A 512 19.39 -4.86 1.69
CA VAL A 512 20.73 -4.44 2.13
C VAL A 512 21.76 -5.52 1.87
N GLU A 513 21.44 -6.80 2.11
CA GLU A 513 22.33 -7.92 1.78
C GLU A 513 22.68 -7.95 0.28
N LYS A 514 21.66 -7.77 -0.59
CA LYS A 514 21.85 -7.72 -2.05
C LYS A 514 22.72 -6.53 -2.44
N LEU A 515 22.46 -5.35 -1.88
CA LEU A 515 23.26 -4.14 -2.13
C LEU A 515 24.71 -4.31 -1.70
N VAL A 516 24.97 -4.93 -0.56
CA VAL A 516 26.34 -5.19 -0.09
C VAL A 516 27.07 -6.16 -1.03
N LYS A 517 26.39 -7.18 -1.56
CA LYS A 517 26.96 -8.06 -2.58
C LYS A 517 27.28 -7.32 -3.88
N MET A 518 26.47 -6.32 -4.25
CA MET A 518 26.65 -5.52 -5.48
C MET A 518 27.74 -4.45 -5.36
N ARG A 519 27.83 -3.77 -4.20
CA ARG A 519 28.61 -2.51 -4.03
C ARG A 519 29.66 -2.55 -2.93
N GLY A 520 29.68 -3.59 -2.12
CA GLY A 520 30.51 -3.70 -0.92
C GLY A 520 29.93 -3.02 0.31
N GLU A 521 30.41 -3.42 1.48
CA GLU A 521 29.89 -2.99 2.78
C GLU A 521 30.10 -1.49 3.04
N GLU A 522 31.27 -0.96 2.69
CA GLU A 522 31.62 0.45 2.92
C GLU A 522 30.68 1.40 2.16
N ALA A 523 30.36 1.08 0.90
CA ALA A 523 29.44 1.85 0.07
C ALA A 523 27.98 1.80 0.56
N CYS A 524 27.63 0.81 1.38
CA CYS A 524 26.29 0.59 1.91
C CYS A 524 26.15 0.94 3.40
N SER A 525 27.10 1.70 3.97
CA SER A 525 27.12 1.97 5.42
C SER A 525 25.82 2.62 5.95
N GLY A 526 25.21 3.52 5.19
CA GLY A 526 23.94 4.14 5.56
C GLY A 526 22.77 3.16 5.52
N GLN A 527 22.70 2.31 4.49
CA GLN A 527 21.66 1.28 4.34
C GLN A 527 21.78 0.20 5.44
N LEU A 528 23.02 -0.20 5.78
CA LEU A 528 23.30 -1.10 6.92
C LEU A 528 22.78 -0.50 8.24
N ASP A 529 23.05 0.77 8.47
CA ASP A 529 22.57 1.45 9.67
C ASP A 529 21.04 1.58 9.70
N MET A 530 20.40 1.91 8.58
CA MET A 530 18.93 1.96 8.50
C MET A 530 18.31 0.58 8.73
N MET A 531 18.85 -0.47 8.16
CA MET A 531 18.42 -1.86 8.39
C MET A 531 18.50 -2.22 9.88
N ARG A 532 19.62 -1.91 10.54
CA ARG A 532 19.81 -2.17 11.97
C ARG A 532 18.86 -1.36 12.84
N ILE A 533 18.63 -0.07 12.51
CA ILE A 533 17.66 0.78 13.22
C ILE A 533 16.25 0.16 13.11
N TYR A 534 15.84 -0.22 11.91
CA TYR A 534 14.50 -0.78 11.69
C TYR A 534 14.32 -2.12 12.40
N LEU A 535 15.31 -3.02 12.32
CA LEU A 535 15.27 -4.32 12.99
C LEU A 535 15.20 -4.17 14.52
N TYR A 536 15.99 -3.26 15.09
CA TYR A 536 15.97 -2.95 16.52
C TYR A 536 14.57 -2.52 16.97
N GLN A 537 13.95 -1.62 16.21
CA GLN A 537 12.59 -1.15 16.50
C GLN A 537 11.54 -2.25 16.31
N ALA A 538 11.69 -3.10 15.29
CA ALA A 538 10.79 -4.23 15.05
C ALA A 538 10.81 -5.21 16.24
N VAL A 539 11.98 -5.51 16.79
CA VAL A 539 12.12 -6.35 18.01
C VAL A 539 11.31 -5.80 19.16
N ASP A 540 11.45 -4.50 19.48
CA ASP A 540 10.70 -3.86 20.56
C ASP A 540 9.19 -3.87 20.30
N LYS A 541 8.78 -3.57 19.08
CA LYS A 541 7.34 -3.55 18.69
C LYS A 541 6.71 -4.94 18.79
N VAL A 542 7.41 -5.97 18.30
CA VAL A 542 6.97 -7.36 18.41
C VAL A 542 6.89 -7.81 19.88
N ALA A 543 7.86 -7.41 20.71
CA ALA A 543 7.84 -7.74 22.14
C ALA A 543 6.64 -7.10 22.87
N ILE A 544 6.27 -5.86 22.52
CA ILE A 544 5.12 -5.17 23.10
C ILE A 544 3.81 -5.81 22.63
N ALA A 545 3.60 -5.91 21.31
CA ALA A 545 2.40 -6.50 20.73
C ALA A 545 2.19 -7.95 21.19
N GLY A 546 3.28 -8.72 21.28
CA GLY A 546 3.24 -10.09 21.78
C GLY A 546 2.83 -10.21 23.23
N LYS A 547 3.29 -9.32 24.11
CA LYS A 547 2.85 -9.28 25.52
C LYS A 547 1.38 -8.94 25.63
N GLU A 548 0.92 -7.90 24.95
CA GLU A 548 -0.48 -7.47 24.98
C GLU A 548 -1.41 -8.58 24.50
N ALA A 549 -1.06 -9.25 23.39
CA ALA A 549 -1.81 -10.39 22.92
C ALA A 549 -1.86 -11.52 23.95
N LEU A 550 -0.71 -11.95 24.47
CA LEU A 550 -0.62 -13.06 25.43
C LEU A 550 -1.38 -12.78 26.73
N TYR A 551 -1.28 -11.56 27.27
CA TYR A 551 -2.03 -11.17 28.49
C TYR A 551 -3.54 -11.18 28.27
N SER A 552 -4.01 -11.06 27.03
CA SER A 552 -5.43 -11.01 26.71
C SER A 552 -6.10 -12.39 26.69
N PHE A 553 -5.35 -13.48 26.46
CA PHE A 553 -5.97 -14.81 26.33
C PHE A 553 -5.29 -15.94 27.09
N ALA A 554 -4.03 -15.80 27.52
CA ALA A 554 -3.29 -16.86 28.19
C ALA A 554 -3.25 -16.63 29.72
N GLU A 555 -3.19 -17.71 30.50
CA GLU A 555 -3.18 -17.67 31.96
C GLU A 555 -2.23 -18.72 32.56
N GLY A 556 -1.89 -18.57 33.86
CA GLY A 556 -1.17 -19.54 34.63
C GLY A 556 0.22 -19.91 34.08
N ASP A 557 0.53 -21.19 34.04
CA ASP A 557 1.83 -21.71 33.59
C ASP A 557 2.00 -21.60 32.06
N GLU A 558 0.89 -21.70 31.30
CA GLU A 558 0.88 -21.48 29.85
C GLU A 558 1.38 -20.05 29.53
N LEU A 559 0.81 -19.04 30.18
CA LEU A 559 1.25 -17.65 30.01
C LEU A 559 2.73 -17.48 30.39
N ARG A 560 3.17 -18.05 31.50
CA ARG A 560 4.58 -17.96 31.95
C ARG A 560 5.54 -18.55 30.91
N MET A 561 5.22 -19.71 30.37
CA MET A 561 6.02 -20.39 29.36
C MET A 561 6.11 -19.55 28.07
N MET A 562 4.96 -19.04 27.56
CA MET A 562 4.94 -18.21 26.37
C MET A 562 5.69 -16.89 26.56
N LEU A 563 5.64 -16.26 27.74
CA LEU A 563 6.41 -15.06 28.02
C LEU A 563 7.93 -15.32 28.06
N VAL A 564 8.35 -16.51 28.51
CA VAL A 564 9.76 -16.93 28.41
C VAL A 564 10.17 -17.09 26.95
N GLY A 565 9.31 -17.75 26.16
CA GLY A 565 9.52 -17.89 24.71
C GLY A 565 9.58 -16.52 24.00
N LEU A 566 8.63 -15.63 24.28
CA LEU A 566 8.61 -14.29 23.69
C LEU A 566 9.91 -13.52 23.99
N ARG A 567 10.37 -13.53 25.26
CA ARG A 567 11.65 -12.90 25.65
C ARG A 567 12.84 -13.50 24.91
N ARG A 568 12.86 -14.83 24.70
CA ARG A 568 13.90 -15.51 23.94
C ARG A 568 13.88 -15.09 22.47
N PHE A 569 12.69 -15.04 21.85
CA PHE A 569 12.51 -14.72 20.44
C PHE A 569 12.62 -13.21 20.13
N THR A 570 12.52 -12.34 21.12
CA THR A 570 12.72 -10.89 20.97
C THR A 570 14.03 -10.41 21.61
N LYS A 571 15.03 -11.30 21.72
CA LYS A 571 16.35 -10.94 22.16
C LYS A 571 17.18 -10.45 20.97
N MET A 572 17.86 -9.32 21.15
CA MET A 572 18.84 -8.76 20.22
C MET A 572 20.07 -8.31 21.00
N GLU A 573 21.26 -8.46 20.42
CA GLU A 573 22.47 -7.95 21.01
C GLU A 573 22.44 -6.40 21.09
N PRO A 574 23.06 -5.81 22.13
CA PRO A 574 23.06 -4.36 22.32
C PRO A 574 23.62 -3.61 21.10
N LEU A 575 22.86 -2.62 20.61
CA LEU A 575 23.24 -1.78 19.49
C LEU A 575 23.32 -0.32 19.92
N ASN A 576 24.37 0.40 19.52
CA ASN A 576 24.42 1.85 19.67
C ASN A 576 23.60 2.52 18.57
N ILE A 577 22.28 2.45 18.70
CA ILE A 577 21.32 2.99 17.73
C ILE A 577 21.50 4.51 17.48
N LYS A 578 22.01 5.26 18.49
CA LYS A 578 22.32 6.68 18.32
C LYS A 578 23.38 6.88 17.25
N ASN A 579 24.44 6.07 17.24
CA ASN A 579 25.52 6.20 16.25
C ASN A 579 25.00 5.87 14.84
N CYS A 580 24.20 4.84 14.69
CA CYS A 580 23.55 4.52 13.40
C CYS A 580 22.72 5.70 12.88
N ARG A 581 21.85 6.30 13.72
CA ARG A 581 21.07 7.48 13.35
C ARG A 581 21.94 8.68 12.98
N GLN A 582 23.04 8.93 13.72
CA GLN A 582 23.94 10.03 13.41
C GLN A 582 24.67 9.84 12.08
N ASN A 583 25.02 8.60 11.71
CA ASN A 583 25.64 8.29 10.43
C ASN A 583 24.64 8.48 9.26
N VAL A 584 23.43 7.94 9.37
CA VAL A 584 22.37 8.14 8.37
C VAL A 584 22.08 9.64 8.18
N ALA A 585 21.86 10.37 9.27
CA ALA A 585 21.59 11.80 9.20
C ALA A 585 22.74 12.60 8.59
N LYS A 586 24.01 12.21 8.86
CA LYS A 586 25.18 12.85 8.25
C LYS A 586 25.13 12.76 6.73
N GLN A 587 24.88 11.56 6.19
CA GLN A 587 24.81 11.35 4.73
C GLN A 587 23.67 12.16 4.09
N LEU A 588 22.48 12.18 4.71
CA LEU A 588 21.34 12.99 4.25
C LEU A 588 21.66 14.49 4.22
N ILE A 589 22.28 15.00 5.28
CA ILE A 589 22.65 16.42 5.44
C ILE A 589 23.72 16.81 4.42
N GLU A 590 24.72 15.96 4.19
CA GLU A 590 25.79 16.20 3.20
C GLU A 590 25.24 16.15 1.77
N ALA A 591 24.34 15.22 1.45
CA ALA A 591 23.67 15.11 0.16
C ALA A 591 22.62 16.22 -0.06
N ASN A 592 22.17 16.87 1.00
CA ASN A 592 21.08 17.84 1.03
C ASN A 592 19.75 17.31 0.44
N LYS A 593 19.53 16.01 0.51
CA LYS A 593 18.34 15.28 0.04
C LYS A 593 18.35 13.84 0.54
N TYR A 594 17.25 13.13 0.34
CA TYR A 594 17.24 11.66 0.44
C TYR A 594 18.17 11.05 -0.63
N CYS A 595 19.09 10.19 -0.22
CA CYS A 595 20.19 9.71 -1.08
C CYS A 595 20.34 8.17 -1.10
N TYR A 596 19.29 7.43 -0.71
CA TYR A 596 19.33 5.97 -0.60
C TYR A 596 18.43 5.27 -1.61
#